data_ad283bf3bb5701395ca30a6952a5da02
#
_entry.id   ad283bf3bb5701395ca30a6952a5da02
#
_cell.length_a   1.000
_cell.length_b   1.000
_cell.length_c   1.000
_cell.angle_alpha   90.00
_cell.angle_beta   90.00
_cell.angle_gamma   90.00
#
_symmetry.space_group_name_H-M   'P 1'
#
loop_
_entity.id
_entity.type
_entity.pdbx_description
1 polymer ?
#
loop_
_entity_poly.entity_id
_entity_poly.type
_entity_poly.pdbx_seq_one_letter_code
_entity_poly.pdbx_strand_id
1 'polypeptide(L)'
;MSTETMRIPARTGVSSHHVRAVLLGAERRGVAPGPLLARAGLSTELLEEPRARVPAEQFGRLVRMLWAALDDELIGFGGAPSKVGTFAMMAHVVVHGSQDLREALRRAQTFYSLFPAGPSFRLLEPGAGGPDEAGLEFDVSGYDDPVHFGAESTVLVAHRFAGWLVRRRIGLRRVEFVHSEPRHAHEYALLFGAPCVFGAERTVAVFDRADLDEPVLRDAAALKAFLHRAPADVLVCADYGTTTAGRVRHLIGRALPAGPVPTPEQLADRLSFSPQTLRRRLAAEGTTYQRLRDQARRDHAMAELAGGRISIERLSRQLGFSEPSAFHRAFRRWTGETPRAYQARPEGAADPSGCPGGQQP
;
A
#
# COMPACT_ATOMS: atom_id res chain seq x y z
N MET A 1 -34.08 -2.46 11.89
CA MET A 1 -33.24 -1.31 11.47
C MET A 1 -32.18 -1.88 10.54
N SER A 2 -32.30 -1.61 9.24
CA SER A 2 -31.48 -2.21 8.21
C SER A 2 -30.05 -1.70 8.30
N THR A 3 -29.10 -2.60 8.45
CA THR A 3 -27.66 -2.35 8.34
C THR A 3 -27.38 -2.02 6.87
N GLU A 4 -27.26 -0.75 6.56
CA GLU A 4 -26.90 -0.27 5.22
C GLU A 4 -25.43 -0.66 4.97
N THR A 5 -25.23 -1.77 4.32
CA THR A 5 -23.92 -2.24 3.87
C THR A 5 -23.38 -1.19 2.91
N MET A 6 -22.40 -0.41 3.37
CA MET A 6 -21.72 0.63 2.61
C MET A 6 -21.12 0.03 1.34
N ARG A 7 -21.84 0.12 0.21
CA ARG A 7 -21.34 -0.31 -1.11
C ARG A 7 -20.14 0.55 -1.50
N ILE A 8 -18.97 -0.05 -1.48
CA ILE A 8 -17.73 0.55 -1.98
C ILE A 8 -17.84 0.63 -3.50
N PRO A 9 -17.54 1.78 -4.14
CA PRO A 9 -17.58 1.89 -5.60
C PRO A 9 -16.70 0.81 -6.24
N ALA A 10 -17.16 0.23 -7.34
CA ALA A 10 -16.59 -0.95 -8.01
C ALA A 10 -15.11 -0.84 -8.48
N ARG A 11 -14.44 0.29 -8.22
CA ARG A 11 -13.04 0.56 -8.62
C ARG A 11 -12.08 0.85 -7.46
N THR A 12 -12.55 0.91 -6.22
CA THR A 12 -11.71 1.20 -5.04
C THR A 12 -11.74 0.01 -4.08
N GLY A 13 -10.55 -0.46 -3.69
CA GLY A 13 -10.39 -1.57 -2.75
C GLY A 13 -9.70 -2.79 -3.37
N VAL A 14 -9.37 -3.76 -2.53
CA VAL A 14 -8.75 -5.03 -2.89
C VAL A 14 -9.82 -6.04 -3.20
N SER A 15 -9.67 -6.80 -4.29
CA SER A 15 -10.60 -7.88 -4.66
C SER A 15 -10.66 -8.94 -3.56
N SER A 16 -11.87 -9.51 -3.33
CA SER A 16 -12.06 -10.65 -2.43
C SER A 16 -11.19 -11.86 -2.80
N HIS A 17 -10.82 -11.98 -4.09
CA HIS A 17 -9.88 -13.00 -4.56
C HIS A 17 -8.52 -12.88 -3.83
N HIS A 18 -7.94 -11.69 -3.74
CA HIS A 18 -6.65 -11.49 -3.05
C HIS A 18 -6.75 -11.74 -1.54
N VAL A 19 -7.92 -11.44 -0.94
CA VAL A 19 -8.15 -11.77 0.47
C VAL A 19 -8.17 -13.29 0.68
N ARG A 20 -8.88 -14.03 -0.18
CA ARG A 20 -8.87 -15.51 -0.13
C ARG A 20 -7.47 -16.07 -0.36
N ALA A 21 -6.71 -15.48 -1.29
CA ALA A 21 -5.36 -15.94 -1.59
C ALA A 21 -4.44 -15.83 -0.36
N VAL A 22 -4.38 -14.67 0.32
CA VAL A 22 -3.53 -14.53 1.52
C VAL A 22 -3.96 -15.45 2.66
N LEU A 23 -5.27 -15.73 2.79
CA LEU A 23 -5.76 -16.69 3.77
C LEU A 23 -5.34 -18.12 3.45
N LEU A 24 -5.41 -18.52 2.17
CA LEU A 24 -4.97 -19.83 1.73
C LEU A 24 -3.48 -20.07 2.06
N GLY A 25 -2.62 -19.08 1.82
CA GLY A 25 -1.20 -19.16 2.20
C GLY A 25 -1.02 -19.39 3.69
N ALA A 26 -1.81 -18.70 4.53
CA ALA A 26 -1.77 -18.86 5.98
C ALA A 26 -2.34 -20.20 6.46
N GLU A 27 -3.47 -20.65 5.92
CA GLU A 27 -4.09 -21.94 6.22
C GLU A 27 -3.15 -23.11 5.97
N ARG A 28 -2.44 -23.08 4.84
CA ARG A 28 -1.44 -24.11 4.49
C ARG A 28 -0.27 -24.16 5.48
N ARG A 29 -0.05 -23.10 6.25
CA ARG A 29 0.93 -23.01 7.33
C ARG A 29 0.29 -23.22 8.72
N GLY A 30 -0.97 -23.67 8.79
CA GLY A 30 -1.66 -24.00 10.03
C GLY A 30 -2.27 -22.81 10.79
N VAL A 31 -2.39 -21.65 10.15
CA VAL A 31 -3.01 -20.45 10.75
C VAL A 31 -4.49 -20.41 10.43
N ALA A 32 -5.34 -20.45 11.46
CA ALA A 32 -6.79 -20.40 11.31
C ALA A 32 -7.25 -18.99 10.85
N PRO A 33 -8.01 -18.86 9.74
CA PRO A 33 -8.37 -17.55 9.17
C PRO A 33 -9.45 -16.81 9.95
N GLY A 34 -10.40 -17.51 10.59
CA GLY A 34 -11.57 -16.91 11.22
C GLY A 34 -11.24 -15.81 12.23
N PRO A 35 -10.37 -16.02 13.23
CA PRO A 35 -9.99 -14.99 14.19
C PRO A 35 -9.30 -13.79 13.54
N LEU A 36 -8.53 -14.00 12.47
CA LEU A 36 -7.84 -12.92 11.75
C LEU A 36 -8.82 -12.07 10.96
N LEU A 37 -9.78 -12.69 10.27
CA LEU A 37 -10.86 -12.00 9.55
C LEU A 37 -11.67 -11.13 10.51
N ALA A 38 -12.14 -11.69 11.62
CA ALA A 38 -12.91 -10.95 12.62
C ALA A 38 -12.15 -9.72 13.13
N ARG A 39 -10.87 -9.87 13.46
CA ARG A 39 -9.99 -8.76 13.91
C ARG A 39 -9.70 -7.75 12.82
N ALA A 40 -9.69 -8.16 11.55
CA ALA A 40 -9.56 -7.26 10.41
C ALA A 40 -10.86 -6.50 10.10
N GLY A 41 -11.98 -6.89 10.72
CA GLY A 41 -13.31 -6.34 10.43
C GLY A 41 -13.87 -6.85 9.09
N LEU A 42 -13.50 -8.08 8.70
CA LEU A 42 -13.94 -8.74 7.47
C LEU A 42 -14.89 -9.89 7.82
N SER A 43 -16.00 -9.97 7.12
CA SER A 43 -16.92 -11.11 7.25
C SER A 43 -16.60 -12.20 6.23
N THR A 44 -16.90 -13.45 6.58
CA THR A 44 -16.73 -14.61 5.69
C THR A 44 -17.66 -14.53 4.49
N GLU A 45 -18.88 -14.02 4.67
CA GLU A 45 -19.86 -13.86 3.58
C GLU A 45 -19.35 -12.92 2.48
N LEU A 46 -18.57 -11.89 2.85
CA LEU A 46 -17.95 -10.99 1.88
C LEU A 46 -16.96 -11.72 0.96
N LEU A 47 -16.34 -12.79 1.45
CA LEU A 47 -15.36 -13.57 0.68
C LEU A 47 -16.05 -14.52 -0.30
N GLU A 48 -17.29 -14.89 -0.07
CA GLU A 48 -18.06 -15.75 -0.97
C GLU A 48 -18.52 -15.01 -2.23
N GLU A 49 -18.58 -13.67 -2.18
CA GLU A 49 -18.97 -12.85 -3.32
C GLU A 49 -17.76 -12.56 -4.24
N PRO A 50 -17.74 -13.10 -5.49
CA PRO A 50 -16.57 -12.98 -6.38
C PRO A 50 -16.21 -11.54 -6.77
N ARG A 51 -17.18 -10.63 -6.74
CA ARG A 51 -17.00 -9.21 -7.10
C ARG A 51 -16.84 -8.28 -5.89
N ALA A 52 -16.86 -8.83 -4.68
CA ALA A 52 -16.69 -8.03 -3.48
C ALA A 52 -15.29 -7.41 -3.43
N ARG A 53 -15.22 -6.21 -2.88
CA ARG A 53 -13.97 -5.50 -2.65
C ARG A 53 -13.86 -5.08 -1.18
N VAL A 54 -12.67 -5.20 -0.67
CA VAL A 54 -12.30 -4.93 0.72
C VAL A 54 -11.57 -3.59 0.78
N PRO A 55 -11.87 -2.72 1.76
CA PRO A 55 -11.08 -1.52 1.98
C PRO A 55 -9.60 -1.85 2.16
N ALA A 56 -8.75 -1.03 1.55
CA ALA A 56 -7.30 -1.18 1.61
C ALA A 56 -6.75 -1.31 3.02
N GLU A 57 -7.31 -0.53 3.95
CA GLU A 57 -6.91 -0.53 5.35
C GLU A 57 -7.20 -1.86 6.05
N GLN A 58 -8.38 -2.45 5.78
CA GLN A 58 -8.76 -3.75 6.32
C GLN A 58 -7.86 -4.86 5.76
N PHE A 59 -7.60 -4.83 4.46
CA PHE A 59 -6.67 -5.77 3.83
C PHE A 59 -5.25 -5.62 4.39
N GLY A 60 -4.74 -4.39 4.49
CA GLY A 60 -3.43 -4.14 5.08
C GLY A 60 -3.32 -4.56 6.54
N ARG A 61 -4.42 -4.44 7.32
CA ARG A 61 -4.49 -4.95 8.69
C ARG A 61 -4.41 -6.48 8.71
N LEU A 62 -5.16 -7.15 7.84
CA LEU A 62 -5.12 -8.60 7.69
C LEU A 62 -3.70 -9.08 7.34
N VAL A 63 -3.07 -8.47 6.34
CA VAL A 63 -1.71 -8.84 5.92
C VAL A 63 -0.71 -8.67 7.06
N ARG A 64 -0.75 -7.56 7.81
CA ARG A 64 0.14 -7.39 8.98
C ARG A 64 -0.06 -8.45 10.06
N MET A 65 -1.31 -8.86 10.32
CA MET A 65 -1.59 -9.94 11.26
C MET A 65 -1.07 -11.29 10.76
N LEU A 66 -1.16 -11.55 9.45
CA LEU A 66 -0.60 -12.74 8.83
C LEU A 66 0.93 -12.74 8.91
N TRP A 67 1.58 -11.64 8.63
CA TRP A 67 3.03 -11.48 8.82
C TRP A 67 3.45 -11.79 10.25
N ALA A 68 2.74 -11.22 11.24
CA ALA A 68 3.04 -11.45 12.64
C ALA A 68 2.81 -12.92 13.07
N ALA A 69 1.79 -13.59 12.52
CA ALA A 69 1.48 -14.97 12.84
C ALA A 69 2.45 -15.98 12.22
N LEU A 70 2.98 -15.67 11.02
CA LEU A 70 3.85 -16.57 10.25
C LEU A 70 5.35 -16.21 10.37
N ASP A 71 5.68 -15.03 10.87
CA ASP A 71 7.02 -14.40 10.76
C ASP A 71 7.53 -14.44 9.31
N ASP A 72 6.62 -14.16 8.35
CA ASP A 72 6.89 -14.32 6.92
C ASP A 72 6.19 -13.24 6.09
N GLU A 73 6.97 -12.39 5.39
CA GLU A 73 6.46 -11.34 4.49
C GLU A 73 5.83 -11.89 3.21
N LEU A 74 6.18 -13.14 2.82
CA LEU A 74 5.61 -13.85 1.67
C LEU A 74 4.35 -14.67 2.02
N ILE A 75 3.90 -14.63 3.28
CA ILE A 75 2.65 -15.26 3.76
C ILE A 75 2.56 -16.76 3.37
N GLY A 76 3.68 -17.47 3.46
CA GLY A 76 3.75 -18.88 3.16
C GLY A 76 3.85 -19.26 1.68
N PHE A 77 3.88 -18.31 0.77
CA PHE A 77 4.01 -18.58 -0.67
C PHE A 77 5.46 -18.78 -1.12
N GLY A 78 6.44 -18.27 -0.38
CA GLY A 78 7.85 -18.50 -0.68
C GLY A 78 8.31 -19.93 -0.36
N GLY A 79 9.37 -20.39 -0.99
CA GLY A 79 10.01 -21.68 -0.69
C GLY A 79 10.60 -21.77 0.73
N ALA A 80 10.90 -20.61 1.33
CA ALA A 80 11.29 -20.45 2.73
C ALA A 80 10.72 -19.13 3.27
N PRO A 81 10.51 -18.98 4.60
CA PRO A 81 9.98 -17.77 5.19
C PRO A 81 10.92 -16.56 4.99
N SER A 82 10.38 -15.47 4.45
CA SER A 82 11.03 -14.17 4.42
C SER A 82 10.66 -13.41 5.70
N LYS A 83 11.56 -13.36 6.67
CA LYS A 83 11.26 -12.79 8.00
C LYS A 83 10.75 -11.37 7.94
N VAL A 84 9.79 -11.07 8.82
CA VAL A 84 9.23 -9.72 8.95
C VAL A 84 10.33 -8.71 9.26
N GLY A 85 10.40 -7.64 8.47
CA GLY A 85 11.45 -6.62 8.51
C GLY A 85 12.50 -6.76 7.41
N THR A 86 12.52 -7.87 6.65
CA THR A 86 13.47 -8.06 5.53
C THR A 86 13.29 -7.00 4.46
N PHE A 87 12.04 -6.72 4.05
CA PHE A 87 11.74 -5.64 3.10
C PHE A 87 12.15 -4.27 3.65
N ALA A 88 11.89 -4.00 4.93
CA ALA A 88 12.27 -2.72 5.55
C ALA A 88 13.79 -2.52 5.53
N MET A 89 14.56 -3.54 5.87
CA MET A 89 16.04 -3.48 5.81
C MET A 89 16.55 -3.26 4.39
N MET A 90 16.03 -3.98 3.41
CA MET A 90 16.32 -3.77 1.99
C MET A 90 16.03 -2.31 1.59
N ALA A 91 14.86 -1.80 1.96
CA ALA A 91 14.45 -0.44 1.61
C ALA A 91 15.37 0.62 2.24
N HIS A 92 15.88 0.40 3.47
CA HIS A 92 16.91 1.25 4.06
C HIS A 92 18.21 1.25 3.25
N VAL A 93 18.70 0.08 2.87
CA VAL A 93 19.92 -0.05 2.04
C VAL A 93 19.77 0.70 0.72
N VAL A 94 18.62 0.57 0.08
CA VAL A 94 18.32 1.19 -1.20
C VAL A 94 18.22 2.72 -1.08
N VAL A 95 17.40 3.23 -0.14
CA VAL A 95 17.14 4.66 -0.01
C VAL A 95 18.38 5.44 0.40
N HIS A 96 19.21 4.88 1.27
CA HIS A 96 20.41 5.57 1.75
C HIS A 96 21.65 5.38 0.87
N GLY A 97 21.63 4.35 0.00
CA GLY A 97 22.81 3.96 -0.78
C GLY A 97 22.74 4.28 -2.27
N SER A 98 21.57 4.70 -2.82
CA SER A 98 21.38 4.78 -4.27
C SER A 98 21.13 6.20 -4.75
N GLN A 99 21.77 6.56 -5.87
CA GLN A 99 21.57 7.86 -6.52
C GLN A 99 20.42 7.82 -7.53
N ASP A 100 20.30 6.73 -8.28
CA ASP A 100 19.31 6.51 -9.32
C ASP A 100 18.58 5.16 -9.16
N LEU A 101 17.56 4.95 -9.99
CA LEU A 101 16.77 3.72 -9.93
C LEU A 101 17.59 2.48 -10.32
N ARG A 102 18.54 2.60 -11.23
CA ARG A 102 19.41 1.49 -11.65
C ARG A 102 20.21 0.96 -10.45
N GLU A 103 20.87 1.87 -9.74
CA GLU A 103 21.65 1.51 -8.56
C GLU A 103 20.72 0.96 -7.46
N ALA A 104 19.55 1.54 -7.27
CA ALA A 104 18.54 1.08 -6.32
C ALA A 104 18.12 -0.37 -6.58
N LEU A 105 17.79 -0.72 -7.81
CA LEU A 105 17.37 -2.05 -8.20
C LEU A 105 18.52 -3.08 -8.09
N ARG A 106 19.76 -2.72 -8.47
CA ARG A 106 20.93 -3.56 -8.30
C ARG A 106 21.24 -3.84 -6.83
N ARG A 107 21.11 -2.83 -5.95
CA ARG A 107 21.30 -3.00 -4.51
C ARG A 107 20.22 -3.90 -3.90
N ALA A 108 18.97 -3.72 -4.30
CA ALA A 108 17.88 -4.60 -3.87
C ALA A 108 18.09 -6.05 -4.34
N GLN A 109 18.52 -6.26 -5.59
CA GLN A 109 18.90 -7.58 -6.12
C GLN A 109 20.02 -8.19 -5.29
N THR A 110 21.12 -7.46 -5.04
CA THR A 110 22.25 -7.93 -4.23
C THR A 110 21.80 -8.25 -2.81
N PHE A 111 20.96 -7.40 -2.20
CA PHE A 111 20.45 -7.65 -0.85
C PHE A 111 19.71 -8.99 -0.77
N TYR A 112 18.75 -9.23 -1.66
CA TYR A 112 17.98 -10.48 -1.63
C TYR A 112 18.80 -11.70 -2.01
N SER A 113 19.87 -11.57 -2.82
CA SER A 113 20.76 -12.68 -3.13
C SER A 113 21.57 -13.19 -1.93
N LEU A 114 21.62 -12.41 -0.82
CA LEU A 114 22.28 -12.83 0.43
C LEU A 114 21.41 -13.76 1.28
N PHE A 115 20.12 -13.90 0.96
CA PHE A 115 19.16 -14.67 1.75
C PHE A 115 18.60 -15.83 0.90
N PRO A 116 18.49 -17.05 1.46
CA PRO A 116 17.86 -18.16 0.78
C PRO A 116 16.33 -18.00 0.66
N ALA A 117 15.77 -17.06 1.42
CA ALA A 117 14.35 -16.74 1.47
C ALA A 117 14.13 -15.29 1.07
N GLY A 118 13.13 -15.05 0.27
CA GLY A 118 12.77 -13.73 -0.21
C GLY A 118 12.57 -13.71 -1.73
N PRO A 119 12.15 -12.56 -2.28
CA PRO A 119 11.99 -12.42 -3.72
C PRO A 119 13.33 -12.52 -4.41
N SER A 120 13.47 -13.48 -5.33
CA SER A 120 14.64 -13.55 -6.22
C SER A 120 14.29 -12.83 -7.53
N PHE A 121 15.09 -11.83 -7.90
CA PHE A 121 14.89 -11.12 -9.15
C PHE A 121 16.22 -10.64 -9.74
N ARG A 122 16.20 -10.36 -11.03
CA ARG A 122 17.35 -9.88 -11.80
C ARG A 122 16.94 -8.66 -12.65
N LEU A 123 17.75 -7.61 -12.61
CA LEU A 123 17.64 -6.49 -13.54
C LEU A 123 18.26 -6.88 -14.88
N LEU A 124 17.45 -6.78 -15.94
CA LEU A 124 17.85 -7.04 -17.32
C LEU A 124 18.16 -5.71 -18.02
N GLU A 125 19.39 -5.57 -18.52
CA GLU A 125 19.86 -4.42 -19.31
C GLU A 125 20.84 -4.86 -20.42
N PRO A 126 20.55 -4.65 -21.69
CA PRO A 126 19.27 -4.24 -22.27
C PRO A 126 18.19 -5.28 -22.00
N GLY A 127 16.93 -4.79 -22.02
CA GLY A 127 15.79 -5.59 -21.60
C GLY A 127 15.42 -6.74 -22.52
N ALA A 128 14.33 -7.37 -22.15
CA ALA A 128 13.83 -8.61 -22.73
C ALA A 128 13.41 -8.51 -24.21
N GLY A 129 13.34 -7.34 -24.82
CA GLY A 129 12.80 -7.18 -26.17
C GLY A 129 13.51 -6.15 -27.05
N GLY A 130 14.49 -5.40 -26.51
CA GLY A 130 15.20 -4.41 -27.31
C GLY A 130 16.12 -3.46 -26.54
N PRO A 131 16.85 -2.59 -27.24
CA PRO A 131 17.86 -1.71 -26.63
C PRO A 131 17.24 -0.63 -25.72
N ASP A 132 15.99 -0.25 -25.96
CA ASP A 132 15.26 0.78 -25.21
C ASP A 132 14.41 0.20 -24.06
N GLU A 133 14.50 -1.11 -23.83
CA GLU A 133 13.79 -1.79 -22.76
C GLU A 133 14.73 -2.15 -21.61
N ALA A 134 14.19 -2.12 -20.39
CA ALA A 134 14.70 -2.77 -19.20
C ALA A 134 13.65 -3.71 -18.64
N GLY A 135 14.07 -4.69 -17.85
CA GLY A 135 13.15 -5.63 -17.24
C GLY A 135 13.58 -6.02 -15.83
N LEU A 136 12.59 -6.29 -15.00
CA LEU A 136 12.78 -7.03 -13.74
C LEU A 136 12.26 -8.44 -13.94
N GLU A 137 13.17 -9.40 -14.03
CA GLU A 137 12.85 -10.82 -14.13
C GLU A 137 12.83 -11.43 -12.74
N PHE A 138 11.77 -12.17 -12.42
CA PHE A 138 11.53 -12.77 -11.11
C PHE A 138 11.63 -14.29 -11.21
N ASP A 139 12.42 -14.90 -10.35
CA ASP A 139 12.41 -16.34 -10.17
C ASP A 139 11.32 -16.72 -9.16
N VAL A 140 10.24 -17.25 -9.66
CA VAL A 140 9.09 -17.74 -8.88
C VAL A 140 9.02 -19.27 -8.86
N SER A 141 10.04 -19.98 -9.35
CA SER A 141 10.06 -21.45 -9.44
C SER A 141 10.01 -22.12 -8.07
N GLY A 142 10.55 -21.46 -7.05
CA GLY A 142 10.50 -21.93 -5.66
C GLY A 142 9.20 -21.59 -4.90
N TYR A 143 8.22 -20.93 -5.54
CA TYR A 143 6.99 -20.54 -4.86
C TYR A 143 5.99 -21.70 -4.78
N ASP A 144 5.45 -21.92 -3.60
CA ASP A 144 4.31 -22.81 -3.37
C ASP A 144 3.00 -21.98 -3.50
N ASP A 145 2.66 -21.64 -4.74
CA ASP A 145 1.69 -20.60 -5.08
C ASP A 145 0.60 -21.09 -6.07
N PRO A 146 -0.32 -21.95 -5.62
CA PRO A 146 -1.36 -22.52 -6.49
C PRO A 146 -2.38 -21.49 -7.00
N VAL A 147 -2.38 -20.29 -6.45
CA VAL A 147 -3.30 -19.20 -6.81
C VAL A 147 -2.61 -18.00 -7.45
N HIS A 148 -1.30 -18.12 -7.70
CA HIS A 148 -0.43 -17.12 -8.35
C HIS A 148 -0.28 -15.79 -7.60
N PHE A 149 -0.78 -15.69 -6.36
CA PHE A 149 -0.75 -14.48 -5.56
C PHE A 149 0.68 -14.06 -5.16
N GLY A 150 1.54 -15.02 -4.83
CA GLY A 150 2.94 -14.77 -4.49
C GLY A 150 3.70 -14.15 -5.66
N ALA A 151 3.54 -14.73 -6.87
CA ALA A 151 4.15 -14.20 -8.09
C ALA A 151 3.61 -12.80 -8.43
N GLU A 152 2.29 -12.62 -8.43
CA GLU A 152 1.63 -11.33 -8.69
C GLU A 152 2.06 -10.25 -7.72
N SER A 153 2.02 -10.56 -6.42
CA SER A 153 2.37 -9.59 -5.36
C SER A 153 3.84 -9.20 -5.38
N THR A 154 4.73 -10.13 -5.70
CA THR A 154 6.16 -9.85 -5.82
C THR A 154 6.44 -8.85 -6.94
N VAL A 155 5.89 -9.09 -8.14
CA VAL A 155 6.00 -8.16 -9.28
C VAL A 155 5.40 -6.80 -8.92
N LEU A 156 4.21 -6.81 -8.32
CA LEU A 156 3.48 -5.59 -7.97
C LEU A 156 4.22 -4.74 -6.93
N VAL A 157 4.74 -5.38 -5.88
CA VAL A 157 5.49 -4.71 -4.80
C VAL A 157 6.77 -4.10 -5.35
N ALA A 158 7.53 -4.84 -6.15
CA ALA A 158 8.77 -4.35 -6.74
C ALA A 158 8.52 -3.15 -7.68
N HIS A 159 7.53 -3.25 -8.57
CA HIS A 159 7.15 -2.17 -9.47
C HIS A 159 6.71 -0.91 -8.72
N ARG A 160 5.87 -1.07 -7.70
CA ARG A 160 5.37 0.06 -6.91
C ARG A 160 6.45 0.69 -6.04
N PHE A 161 7.32 -0.12 -5.46
CA PHE A 161 8.45 0.39 -4.70
C PHE A 161 9.41 1.19 -5.61
N ALA A 162 9.71 0.69 -6.80
CA ALA A 162 10.51 1.41 -7.79
C ALA A 162 9.90 2.78 -8.14
N GLY A 163 8.58 2.83 -8.43
CA GLY A 163 7.89 4.09 -8.67
C GLY A 163 7.87 5.02 -7.44
N TRP A 164 7.76 4.45 -6.23
CA TRP A 164 7.84 5.23 -4.99
C TRP A 164 9.22 5.87 -4.82
N LEU A 165 10.31 5.16 -5.12
CA LEU A 165 11.68 5.68 -5.03
C LEU A 165 11.87 6.95 -5.87
N VAL A 166 11.39 6.94 -7.11
CA VAL A 166 11.54 8.05 -8.08
C VAL A 166 10.37 9.05 -8.06
N ARG A 167 9.40 8.87 -7.16
CA ARG A 167 8.22 9.74 -6.97
C ARG A 167 7.32 9.88 -8.20
N ARG A 168 7.36 8.93 -9.11
CA ARG A 168 6.47 8.86 -10.27
C ARG A 168 6.10 7.42 -10.62
N ARG A 169 5.04 7.24 -11.37
CA ARG A 169 4.72 5.92 -11.92
C ARG A 169 5.72 5.57 -13.01
N ILE A 170 6.33 4.39 -12.89
CA ILE A 170 7.07 3.76 -13.98
C ILE A 170 6.04 3.10 -14.91
N GLY A 171 6.05 3.48 -16.17
CA GLY A 171 5.15 2.91 -17.19
C GLY A 171 5.61 1.52 -17.56
N LEU A 172 4.83 0.49 -17.23
CA LEU A 172 5.12 -0.84 -17.75
C LEU A 172 4.72 -0.92 -19.24
N ARG A 173 5.58 -1.46 -20.07
CA ARG A 173 5.29 -1.80 -21.47
C ARG A 173 4.44 -3.06 -21.54
N ARG A 174 4.81 -4.06 -20.73
CA ARG A 174 4.08 -5.32 -20.52
C ARG A 174 4.55 -6.03 -19.26
N VAL A 175 3.78 -7.01 -18.82
CA VAL A 175 4.18 -7.98 -17.79
C VAL A 175 3.98 -9.38 -18.36
N GLU A 176 4.98 -10.22 -18.22
CA GLU A 176 4.94 -11.62 -18.65
C GLU A 176 4.92 -12.52 -17.41
N PHE A 177 4.08 -13.55 -17.41
CA PHE A 177 3.95 -14.52 -16.33
C PHE A 177 4.12 -15.94 -16.85
N VAL A 178 4.85 -16.78 -16.13
CA VAL A 178 5.02 -18.21 -16.47
C VAL A 178 3.76 -19.02 -16.29
N HIS A 179 2.87 -18.60 -15.38
CA HIS A 179 1.61 -19.32 -15.14
C HIS A 179 0.58 -19.09 -16.26
N SER A 180 -0.37 -20.00 -16.36
CA SER A 180 -1.49 -19.86 -17.27
C SER A 180 -2.42 -18.70 -16.88
N GLU A 181 -3.22 -18.22 -17.81
CA GLU A 181 -4.16 -17.12 -17.57
C GLU A 181 -5.15 -17.49 -16.44
N PRO A 182 -5.15 -16.74 -15.32
CA PRO A 182 -6.03 -17.01 -14.21
C PRO A 182 -7.46 -16.49 -14.47
N ARG A 183 -8.44 -17.05 -13.78
CA ARG A 183 -9.85 -16.61 -13.92
C ARG A 183 -10.07 -15.13 -13.61
N HIS A 184 -9.19 -14.51 -12.82
CA HIS A 184 -9.23 -13.09 -12.46
C HIS A 184 -8.30 -12.22 -13.32
N ALA A 185 -7.87 -12.69 -14.50
CA ALA A 185 -6.96 -11.95 -15.38
C ALA A 185 -7.41 -10.51 -15.69
N HIS A 186 -8.72 -10.25 -15.67
CA HIS A 186 -9.26 -8.90 -15.83
C HIS A 186 -8.81 -7.89 -14.75
N GLU A 187 -8.38 -8.37 -13.58
CA GLU A 187 -7.83 -7.53 -12.50
C GLU A 187 -6.40 -7.05 -12.81
N TYR A 188 -5.64 -7.79 -13.64
CA TYR A 188 -4.25 -7.45 -13.95
C TYR A 188 -4.10 -6.11 -14.67
N ALA A 189 -5.04 -5.77 -15.54
CA ALA A 189 -5.07 -4.46 -16.17
C ALA A 189 -5.21 -3.31 -15.16
N LEU A 190 -5.92 -3.56 -14.05
CA LEU A 190 -6.04 -2.59 -12.95
C LEU A 190 -4.80 -2.57 -12.05
N LEU A 191 -4.17 -3.72 -11.83
CA LEU A 191 -3.01 -3.87 -10.97
C LEU A 191 -1.74 -3.27 -11.60
N PHE A 192 -1.47 -3.62 -12.86
CA PHE A 192 -0.23 -3.28 -13.55
C PHE A 192 -0.39 -2.08 -14.51
N GLY A 193 -1.60 -1.87 -15.04
CA GLY A 193 -1.87 -0.81 -16.02
C GLY A 193 -1.15 -1.02 -17.35
N ALA A 194 -0.84 -2.26 -17.68
CA ALA A 194 -0.13 -2.69 -18.88
C ALA A 194 -0.69 -4.03 -19.39
N PRO A 195 -0.47 -4.39 -20.66
CA PRO A 195 -0.77 -5.72 -21.17
C PRO A 195 -0.04 -6.80 -20.37
N CYS A 196 -0.75 -7.89 -20.04
CA CYS A 196 -0.17 -9.06 -19.38
C CYS A 196 -0.21 -10.26 -20.33
N VAL A 197 0.90 -10.98 -20.41
CA VAL A 197 1.07 -12.19 -21.22
C VAL A 197 1.21 -13.37 -20.24
N PHE A 198 0.44 -14.42 -20.44
CA PHE A 198 0.44 -15.62 -19.62
C PHE A 198 1.02 -16.81 -20.37
N GLY A 199 1.55 -17.79 -19.65
CA GLY A 199 2.21 -18.95 -20.25
C GLY A 199 3.56 -18.59 -20.91
N ALA A 200 4.21 -17.52 -20.45
CA ALA A 200 5.51 -17.12 -20.94
C ALA A 200 6.64 -17.99 -20.34
N GLU A 201 7.82 -17.92 -20.93
CA GLU A 201 8.99 -18.67 -20.45
C GLU A 201 9.52 -18.15 -19.10
N ARG A 202 9.22 -16.89 -18.76
CA ARG A 202 9.70 -16.20 -17.56
C ARG A 202 8.66 -15.22 -17.01
N THR A 203 8.78 -14.92 -15.72
CA THR A 203 8.01 -13.82 -15.11
C THR A 203 8.86 -12.55 -15.14
N VAL A 204 8.43 -11.54 -15.92
CA VAL A 204 9.18 -10.30 -16.11
C VAL A 204 8.26 -9.08 -16.23
N ALA A 205 8.61 -8.00 -15.55
CA ALA A 205 8.01 -6.69 -15.72
C ALA A 205 8.93 -5.83 -16.62
N VAL A 206 8.44 -5.43 -17.80
CA VAL A 206 9.20 -4.69 -18.81
C VAL A 206 8.78 -3.23 -18.83
N PHE A 207 9.76 -2.33 -18.83
CA PHE A 207 9.56 -0.87 -18.80
C PHE A 207 10.61 -0.15 -19.63
N ASP A 208 10.52 1.17 -19.76
CA ASP A 208 11.48 1.96 -20.53
C ASP A 208 12.84 2.00 -19.84
N ARG A 209 13.91 1.71 -20.56
CA ARG A 209 15.28 1.72 -20.03
C ARG A 209 15.67 3.09 -19.47
N ALA A 210 15.15 4.18 -20.06
CA ALA A 210 15.39 5.54 -19.57
C ALA A 210 14.89 5.77 -18.14
N ASP A 211 13.90 4.99 -17.66
CA ASP A 211 13.43 5.05 -16.28
C ASP A 211 14.50 4.70 -15.25
N LEU A 212 15.51 3.91 -15.66
CA LEU A 212 16.61 3.51 -14.79
C LEU A 212 17.52 4.68 -14.39
N ASP A 213 17.56 5.74 -15.17
CA ASP A 213 18.38 6.93 -14.92
C ASP A 213 17.65 7.98 -14.03
N GLU A 214 16.42 7.68 -13.60
CA GLU A 214 15.67 8.55 -12.72
C GLU A 214 16.27 8.60 -11.31
N PRO A 215 16.42 9.79 -10.72
CA PRO A 215 17.03 9.94 -9.41
C PRO A 215 16.15 9.36 -8.29
N VAL A 216 16.75 8.76 -7.29
CA VAL A 216 16.08 8.39 -6.04
C VAL A 216 15.77 9.65 -5.24
N LEU A 217 14.48 9.93 -5.05
CA LEU A 217 13.96 11.16 -4.45
C LEU A 217 13.36 10.92 -3.06
N ARG A 218 13.85 9.93 -2.32
CA ARG A 218 13.35 9.55 -1.00
C ARG A 218 14.44 9.69 0.06
N ASP A 219 14.05 10.14 1.23
CA ASP A 219 14.88 10.25 2.42
C ASP A 219 14.39 9.31 3.53
N ALA A 220 15.11 9.31 4.66
CA ALA A 220 14.77 8.50 5.82
C ALA A 220 13.37 8.79 6.39
N ALA A 221 12.93 10.04 6.37
CA ALA A 221 11.61 10.43 6.88
C ALA A 221 10.50 9.89 5.96
N ALA A 222 10.68 10.01 4.64
CA ALA A 222 9.76 9.44 3.66
C ALA A 222 9.70 7.92 3.75
N LEU A 223 10.85 7.25 3.97
CA LEU A 223 10.92 5.81 4.15
C LEU A 223 10.18 5.36 5.40
N LYS A 224 10.41 6.01 6.54
CA LYS A 224 9.70 5.71 7.80
C LYS A 224 8.18 5.82 7.60
N ALA A 225 7.70 6.88 6.96
CA ALA A 225 6.29 7.07 6.67
C ALA A 225 5.72 6.02 5.70
N PHE A 226 6.49 5.58 4.72
CA PHE A 226 6.12 4.51 3.79
C PHE A 226 5.98 3.17 4.50
N LEU A 227 6.99 2.76 5.27
CA LEU A 227 6.99 1.50 6.01
C LEU A 227 5.87 1.41 7.04
N HIS A 228 5.53 2.53 7.68
CA HIS A 228 4.40 2.58 8.62
C HIS A 228 3.05 2.32 7.96
N ARG A 229 2.86 2.74 6.70
CA ARG A 229 1.63 2.50 5.93
C ARG A 229 1.62 1.19 5.15
N ALA A 230 2.78 0.58 4.97
CA ALA A 230 2.87 -0.73 4.33
C ALA A 230 2.11 -1.79 5.16
N PRO A 231 1.51 -2.80 4.55
CA PRO A 231 1.48 -3.09 3.11
C PRO A 231 0.35 -2.39 2.36
N ALA A 232 -0.56 -1.67 3.04
CA ALA A 232 -1.75 -1.09 2.43
C ALA A 232 -1.40 -0.19 1.22
N ASP A 233 -0.41 0.71 1.36
CA ASP A 233 0.01 1.63 0.29
C ASP A 233 0.70 0.91 -0.88
N VAL A 234 1.28 -0.26 -0.62
CA VAL A 234 2.00 -1.03 -1.65
C VAL A 234 1.06 -1.95 -2.41
N LEU A 235 0.11 -2.58 -1.72
CA LEU A 235 -0.80 -3.57 -2.31
C LEU A 235 -2.05 -2.93 -2.93
N VAL A 236 -2.42 -1.75 -2.48
CA VAL A 236 -3.50 -0.97 -3.08
C VAL A 236 -2.89 0.09 -3.96
N CYS A 237 -3.45 0.26 -5.15
CA CYS A 237 -2.99 1.20 -6.16
C CYS A 237 -2.60 2.54 -5.53
N ALA A 238 -1.35 2.67 -5.12
CA ALA A 238 -0.79 3.94 -4.70
C ALA A 238 -0.74 4.81 -5.95
N ASP A 239 -1.60 5.82 -5.95
CA ASP A 239 -1.55 6.83 -6.97
C ASP A 239 -0.31 7.68 -6.75
N TYR A 240 0.72 7.42 -7.51
CA TYR A 240 1.99 8.17 -7.46
C TYR A 240 1.86 9.60 -7.99
N GLY A 241 0.64 10.15 -8.05
CA GLY A 241 0.36 11.47 -8.57
C GLY A 241 -0.11 11.47 -10.03
N THR A 242 -0.47 10.31 -10.58
CA THR A 242 -1.06 10.19 -11.91
C THR A 242 -2.54 10.56 -11.92
N THR A 243 -3.25 10.34 -10.80
CA THR A 243 -4.64 10.77 -10.65
C THR A 243 -4.74 12.14 -9.97
N THR A 244 -5.85 12.81 -10.16
CA THR A 244 -6.14 14.09 -9.49
C THR A 244 -6.17 13.90 -7.97
N ALA A 245 -6.73 12.80 -7.48
CA ALA A 245 -6.79 12.46 -6.06
C ALA A 245 -5.39 12.28 -5.45
N GLY A 246 -4.49 11.60 -6.15
CA GLY A 246 -3.11 11.41 -5.69
C GLY A 246 -2.31 12.71 -5.68
N ARG A 247 -2.45 13.55 -6.71
CA ARG A 247 -1.82 14.88 -6.74
C ARG A 247 -2.33 15.76 -5.59
N VAL A 248 -3.63 15.74 -5.34
CA VAL A 248 -4.24 16.45 -4.20
C VAL A 248 -3.73 15.91 -2.87
N ARG A 249 -3.73 14.59 -2.68
CA ARG A 249 -3.20 13.94 -1.46
C ARG A 249 -1.73 14.30 -1.22
N HIS A 250 -0.92 14.30 -2.26
CA HIS A 250 0.48 14.69 -2.19
C HIS A 250 0.66 16.15 -1.75
N LEU A 251 -0.09 17.08 -2.34
CA LEU A 251 -0.04 18.51 -1.98
C LEU A 251 -0.49 18.76 -0.54
N ILE A 252 -1.55 18.06 -0.08
CA ILE A 252 -2.01 18.12 1.31
C ILE A 252 -0.95 17.58 2.25
N GLY A 253 -0.38 16.39 1.96
CA GLY A 253 0.63 15.76 2.81
C GLY A 253 1.91 16.58 2.96
N ARG A 254 2.32 17.29 1.91
CA ARG A 254 3.47 18.23 2.00
C ARG A 254 3.18 19.49 2.83
N ALA A 255 1.94 19.93 2.86
CA ALA A 255 1.56 21.14 3.59
C ALA A 255 1.41 20.87 5.10
N LEU A 256 0.90 19.71 5.49
CA LEU A 256 0.58 19.37 6.88
C LEU A 256 1.71 19.58 7.90
N PRO A 257 2.98 19.21 7.63
CA PRO A 257 4.08 19.46 8.56
C PRO A 257 4.41 20.94 8.74
N ALA A 258 4.11 21.76 7.73
CA ALA A 258 4.52 23.16 7.67
C ALA A 258 3.39 24.15 8.03
N GLY A 259 2.12 23.72 8.03
CA GLY A 259 1.03 24.63 8.29
C GLY A 259 -0.36 24.12 7.83
N PRO A 260 -1.30 25.05 7.60
CA PRO A 260 -2.67 24.68 7.26
C PRO A 260 -2.77 23.99 5.90
N VAL A 261 -3.70 23.04 5.83
CA VAL A 261 -4.00 22.30 4.60
C VAL A 261 -4.51 23.27 3.51
N PRO A 262 -3.97 23.20 2.28
CA PRO A 262 -4.42 24.04 1.18
C PRO A 262 -5.90 23.89 0.88
N THR A 263 -6.59 25.02 0.57
CA THR A 263 -8.01 25.01 0.18
C THR A 263 -8.21 24.36 -1.20
N PRO A 264 -9.44 23.95 -1.55
CA PRO A 264 -9.74 23.45 -2.90
C PRO A 264 -9.35 24.41 -4.01
N GLU A 265 -9.50 25.71 -3.80
CA GLU A 265 -9.13 26.76 -4.75
C GLU A 265 -7.62 26.80 -4.97
N GLN A 266 -6.84 26.82 -3.88
CA GLN A 266 -5.38 26.79 -3.92
C GLN A 266 -4.84 25.51 -4.57
N LEU A 267 -5.51 24.37 -4.35
CA LEU A 267 -5.15 23.11 -5.01
C LEU A 267 -5.48 23.15 -6.50
N ALA A 268 -6.63 23.70 -6.86
CA ALA A 268 -7.03 23.86 -8.26
C ALA A 268 -6.01 24.71 -9.02
N ASP A 269 -5.60 25.85 -8.46
CA ASP A 269 -4.57 26.73 -9.03
C ASP A 269 -3.24 26.00 -9.23
N ARG A 270 -2.75 25.30 -8.19
CA ARG A 270 -1.49 24.52 -8.27
C ARG A 270 -1.54 23.38 -9.28
N LEU A 271 -2.72 22.89 -9.59
CA LEU A 271 -2.94 21.80 -10.54
C LEU A 271 -3.33 22.31 -11.93
N SER A 272 -3.42 23.63 -12.12
CA SER A 272 -3.88 24.29 -13.35
C SER A 272 -5.31 23.85 -13.76
N PHE A 273 -6.21 23.74 -12.77
CA PHE A 273 -7.61 23.42 -12.95
C PHE A 273 -8.50 24.56 -12.42
N SER A 274 -9.74 24.65 -12.91
CA SER A 274 -10.77 25.39 -12.17
C SER A 274 -11.23 24.57 -10.96
N PRO A 275 -11.72 25.21 -9.87
CA PRO A 275 -12.26 24.49 -8.70
C PRO A 275 -13.37 23.50 -9.07
N GLN A 276 -14.19 23.85 -10.06
CA GLN A 276 -15.24 22.96 -10.58
C GLN A 276 -14.66 21.73 -11.30
N THR A 277 -13.60 21.94 -12.11
CA THR A 277 -12.89 20.83 -12.78
C THR A 277 -12.25 19.91 -11.78
N LEU A 278 -11.58 20.46 -10.74
CA LEU A 278 -11.01 19.68 -9.65
C LEU A 278 -12.07 18.80 -8.96
N ARG A 279 -13.21 19.41 -8.59
CA ARG A 279 -14.32 18.68 -7.94
C ARG A 279 -14.86 17.57 -8.84
N ARG A 280 -15.09 17.84 -10.14
CA ARG A 280 -15.58 16.85 -11.11
C ARG A 280 -14.61 15.69 -11.28
N ARG A 281 -13.30 15.96 -11.39
CA ARG A 281 -12.26 14.91 -11.52
C ARG A 281 -12.17 14.04 -10.25
N LEU A 282 -12.17 14.66 -9.07
CA LEU A 282 -12.20 13.91 -7.81
C LEU A 282 -13.44 13.02 -7.69
N ALA A 283 -14.61 13.53 -8.08
CA ALA A 283 -15.85 12.75 -8.08
C ALA A 283 -15.79 11.58 -9.08
N ALA A 284 -15.23 11.79 -10.28
CA ALA A 284 -15.01 10.72 -11.26
C ALA A 284 -14.05 9.64 -10.75
N GLU A 285 -13.12 10.00 -9.86
CA GLU A 285 -12.20 9.08 -9.17
C GLU A 285 -12.78 8.50 -7.86
N GLY A 286 -14.09 8.71 -7.60
CA GLY A 286 -14.80 8.13 -6.45
C GLY A 286 -14.46 8.77 -5.09
N THR A 287 -13.87 9.96 -5.08
CA THR A 287 -13.44 10.65 -3.86
C THR A 287 -13.87 12.12 -3.82
N THR A 288 -13.56 12.80 -2.72
CA THR A 288 -13.78 14.24 -2.55
C THR A 288 -12.57 14.86 -1.85
N TYR A 289 -12.38 16.17 -2.00
CA TYR A 289 -11.37 16.93 -1.25
C TYR A 289 -11.48 16.71 0.27
N GLN A 290 -12.69 16.72 0.81
CA GLN A 290 -12.95 16.47 2.24
C GLN A 290 -12.39 15.12 2.70
N ARG A 291 -12.69 14.04 1.95
CA ARG A 291 -12.18 12.71 2.26
C ARG A 291 -10.66 12.67 2.24
N LEU A 292 -10.05 13.21 1.20
CA LEU A 292 -8.58 13.24 1.07
C LEU A 292 -7.91 14.05 2.20
N ARG A 293 -8.51 15.20 2.55
CA ARG A 293 -8.04 16.03 3.66
C ARG A 293 -8.15 15.32 5.01
N ASP A 294 -9.30 14.70 5.27
CA ASP A 294 -9.54 14.02 6.55
C ASP A 294 -8.64 12.77 6.69
N GLN A 295 -8.40 12.03 5.61
CA GLN A 295 -7.43 10.94 5.58
C GLN A 295 -6.00 11.44 5.88
N ALA A 296 -5.54 12.47 5.18
CA ALA A 296 -4.20 13.01 5.39
C ALA A 296 -3.99 13.56 6.82
N ARG A 297 -5.02 14.23 7.37
CA ARG A 297 -5.02 14.71 8.76
C ARG A 297 -4.94 13.57 9.78
N ARG A 298 -5.73 12.52 9.56
CA ARG A 298 -5.71 11.31 10.41
C ARG A 298 -4.33 10.67 10.40
N ASP A 299 -3.80 10.40 9.22
CA ASP A 299 -2.53 9.69 9.06
C ASP A 299 -1.37 10.48 9.67
N HIS A 300 -1.36 11.80 9.48
CA HIS A 300 -0.38 12.68 10.12
C HIS A 300 -0.54 12.73 11.64
N ALA A 301 -1.78 12.81 12.14
CA ALA A 301 -2.05 12.80 13.58
C ALA A 301 -1.57 11.51 14.25
N MET A 302 -1.86 10.36 13.64
CA MET A 302 -1.42 9.07 14.17
C MET A 302 0.10 8.94 14.20
N ALA A 303 0.80 9.40 13.15
CA ALA A 303 2.25 9.37 13.07
C ALA A 303 2.91 10.25 14.15
N GLU A 304 2.41 11.48 14.34
CA GLU A 304 2.95 12.43 15.34
C GLU A 304 2.67 11.98 16.79
N LEU A 305 1.46 11.45 17.06
CA LEU A 305 1.10 10.95 18.38
C LEU A 305 1.87 9.68 18.75
N ALA A 306 2.08 8.77 17.79
CA ALA A 306 2.91 7.58 18.00
C ALA A 306 4.38 7.94 18.34
N GLY A 307 4.89 9.04 17.76
CA GLY A 307 6.23 9.55 18.08
C GLY A 307 6.36 10.21 19.46
N GLY A 308 5.26 10.48 20.16
CA GLY A 308 5.23 11.01 21.54
C GLY A 308 5.82 12.42 21.75
N ARG A 309 6.26 13.10 20.69
CA ARG A 309 7.08 14.32 20.76
C ARG A 309 6.29 15.63 20.65
N ILE A 310 5.01 15.56 20.28
CA ILE A 310 4.16 16.72 20.05
C ILE A 310 3.03 16.81 21.06
N SER A 311 2.71 18.01 21.56
CA SER A 311 1.51 18.20 22.37
C SER A 311 0.24 18.14 21.52
N ILE A 312 -0.83 17.62 22.09
CA ILE A 312 -2.13 17.49 21.39
C ILE A 312 -2.64 18.85 20.90
N GLU A 313 -2.41 19.92 21.67
CA GLU A 313 -2.81 21.28 21.28
C GLU A 313 -2.01 21.79 20.09
N ARG A 314 -0.70 21.55 20.08
CA ARG A 314 0.16 21.92 18.94
C ARG A 314 -0.22 21.15 17.69
N LEU A 315 -0.46 19.85 17.82
CA LEU A 315 -0.90 18.99 16.71
C LEU A 315 -2.27 19.43 16.18
N SER A 316 -3.24 19.76 17.05
CA SER A 316 -4.56 20.27 16.67
C SER A 316 -4.46 21.52 15.80
N ARG A 317 -3.63 22.49 16.21
CA ARG A 317 -3.36 23.73 15.44
C ARG A 317 -2.68 23.44 14.10
N GLN A 318 -1.67 22.57 14.09
CA GLN A 318 -0.95 22.18 12.88
C GLN A 318 -1.89 21.51 11.86
N LEU A 319 -2.84 20.71 12.32
CA LEU A 319 -3.88 20.10 11.48
C LEU A 319 -4.98 21.08 11.03
N GLY A 320 -4.91 22.34 11.47
CA GLY A 320 -5.87 23.38 11.09
C GLY A 320 -7.22 23.24 11.77
N PHE A 321 -7.28 22.76 13.01
CA PHE A 321 -8.47 22.83 13.85
C PHE A 321 -8.46 24.13 14.65
N SER A 322 -9.59 24.84 14.67
CA SER A 322 -9.75 26.08 15.45
C SER A 322 -9.71 25.83 16.95
N GLU A 323 -10.17 24.65 17.37
CA GLU A 323 -10.20 24.26 18.79
C GLU A 323 -9.71 22.81 18.99
N PRO A 324 -8.98 22.53 20.09
CA PRO A 324 -8.57 21.17 20.45
C PRO A 324 -9.74 20.20 20.60
N SER A 325 -10.89 20.67 21.08
CA SER A 325 -12.11 19.87 21.22
C SER A 325 -12.62 19.32 19.88
N ALA A 326 -12.52 20.11 18.81
CA ALA A 326 -12.89 19.70 17.45
C ALA A 326 -11.95 18.61 16.93
N PHE A 327 -10.64 18.74 17.20
CA PHE A 327 -9.66 17.70 16.90
C PHE A 327 -9.95 16.40 17.67
N HIS A 328 -10.22 16.47 18.98
CA HIS A 328 -10.55 15.29 19.79
C HIS A 328 -11.74 14.52 19.22
N ARG A 329 -12.83 15.22 18.85
CA ARG A 329 -14.00 14.59 18.22
C ARG A 329 -13.67 13.96 16.88
N ALA A 330 -12.90 14.67 16.04
CA ALA A 330 -12.49 14.16 14.74
C ALA A 330 -11.58 12.92 14.88
N PHE A 331 -10.61 12.98 15.74
CA PHE A 331 -9.66 11.88 15.97
C PHE A 331 -10.38 10.62 16.49
N ARG A 332 -11.28 10.80 17.48
CA ARG A 332 -12.11 9.68 17.98
C ARG A 332 -13.01 9.08 16.90
N ARG A 333 -13.57 9.90 16.02
CA ARG A 333 -14.34 9.40 14.87
C ARG A 333 -13.46 8.62 13.87
N TRP A 334 -12.20 9.01 13.69
CA TRP A 334 -11.27 8.37 12.77
C TRP A 334 -10.66 7.07 13.30
N THR A 335 -10.39 7.00 14.62
CA THR A 335 -9.59 5.93 15.24
C THR A 335 -10.35 5.10 16.27
N GLY A 336 -11.52 5.57 16.70
CA GLY A 336 -12.30 4.96 17.78
C GLY A 336 -11.90 5.41 19.19
N GLU A 337 -10.76 6.06 19.37
CA GLU A 337 -10.21 6.45 20.66
C GLU A 337 -9.78 7.93 20.73
N THR A 338 -9.42 8.39 21.93
CA THR A 338 -8.97 9.77 22.12
C THR A 338 -7.49 9.92 21.76
N PRO A 339 -7.03 11.13 21.33
CA PRO A 339 -5.60 11.38 21.04
C PRO A 339 -4.69 11.05 22.22
N ARG A 340 -5.15 11.32 23.46
CA ARG A 340 -4.39 11.04 24.68
C ARG A 340 -4.24 9.54 24.96
N ALA A 341 -5.30 8.76 24.74
CA ALA A 341 -5.26 7.31 24.86
C ALA A 341 -4.33 6.70 23.81
N TYR A 342 -4.38 7.22 22.59
CA TYR A 342 -3.51 6.79 21.51
C TYR A 342 -2.03 7.08 21.79
N GLN A 343 -1.72 8.28 22.30
CA GLN A 343 -0.36 8.71 22.62
C GLN A 343 0.25 7.94 23.84
N ALA A 344 -0.60 7.52 24.77
CA ALA A 344 -0.17 6.81 26.00
C ALA A 344 0.10 5.31 25.76
N ARG A 345 -0.10 4.80 24.56
CA ARG A 345 0.20 3.39 24.24
C ARG A 345 1.72 3.17 24.25
N PRO A 346 2.21 2.16 24.97
CA PRO A 346 3.61 1.74 24.81
C PRO A 346 3.86 1.27 23.37
N GLU A 347 5.04 1.57 22.82
CA GLU A 347 5.47 1.06 21.51
C GLU A 347 5.36 -0.47 21.51
N GLY A 348 4.42 -1.00 20.72
CA GLY A 348 4.16 -2.45 20.63
C GLY A 348 2.81 -2.94 21.15
N ALA A 349 1.96 -2.10 21.75
CA ALA A 349 0.62 -2.50 22.17
C ALA A 349 -0.36 -2.52 21.00
N ALA A 350 -0.92 -3.70 20.69
CA ALA A 350 -1.94 -3.90 19.67
C ALA A 350 -3.18 -3.02 19.91
N ASP A 351 -3.79 -2.55 18.83
CA ASP A 351 -5.02 -1.76 18.77
C ASP A 351 -6.20 -2.46 19.47
N PRO A 352 -6.76 -1.91 20.57
CA PRO A 352 -7.91 -2.49 21.27
C PRO A 352 -9.25 -1.98 20.76
N SER A 353 -9.41 -1.65 19.47
CA SER A 353 -10.74 -1.34 18.92
C SER A 353 -11.59 -2.61 18.75
N GLY A 354 -11.65 -3.44 19.79
CA GLY A 354 -12.67 -4.44 20.02
C GLY A 354 -13.74 -3.85 20.93
N CYS A 355 -14.92 -3.54 20.41
CA CYS A 355 -16.09 -3.19 21.24
C CYS A 355 -16.37 -4.28 22.29
N PRO A 356 -16.53 -3.93 23.56
CA PRO A 356 -17.10 -4.86 24.53
C PRO A 356 -18.60 -4.99 24.20
N GLY A 357 -19.02 -6.19 23.84
CA GLY A 357 -20.41 -6.55 23.74
C GLY A 357 -21.08 -6.36 25.11
N GLY A 358 -22.09 -5.48 25.15
CA GLY A 358 -22.92 -5.31 26.32
C GLY A 358 -23.67 -6.58 26.65
N GLN A 359 -23.39 -7.14 27.81
CA GLN A 359 -24.36 -7.94 28.57
C GLN A 359 -25.28 -6.97 29.28
N GLN A 360 -26.55 -7.12 29.10
CA GLN A 360 -27.57 -6.70 30.05
C GLN A 360 -28.56 -7.84 30.27
N PRO A 361 -29.15 -7.89 31.49
CA PRO A 361 -29.76 -9.04 32.12
C PRO A 361 -31.03 -9.54 31.49
#